data_320a242cc04290e3ba4bc65c5ceadb44
#
_entry.id   320a242cc04290e3ba4bc65c5ceadb44
#
_cell.length_a   1.000
_cell.length_b   1.000
_cell.length_c   1.000
_cell.angle_alpha   90.00
_cell.angle_beta   90.00
_cell.angle_gamma   90.00
#
_symmetry.space_group_name_H-M   'P 1'
#
loop_
_entity.id
_entity.type
_entity.pdbx_description
1 polymer ?
#
loop_
_entity_poly.entity_id
_entity_poly.type
_entity_poly.pdbx_seq_one_letter_code
_entity_poly.pdbx_strand_id
1 'polypeptide(L)'
;MKREKFGSRLGFILISAGCAIGLGNVWRFPYITGKYGGAAFVLIYLLFLVLLGLPIMVMEFAVGRGSQASIALSFDRLEPLGTKWHWYKWFGIGGNYLLMMFYTTIGGWLLLYTGKMAIGEFKGLDADGVTGVFTSLLGQPVTMTICMILVVVLCFGIVCMGLQKGVEQITKKMMILLFVLMIILAVRSVTLPGAEKGLEFYLLPDFKKAAESGLKEVIFAAMGQAFFTLSLGIGAIAIFGSYIGKERTLTGEAVCVTVLDTLVALIAGFIIFPACFAFNVQPDSGPSLIFITLPNIFNAMSAGRIWGTIFFLCMFFAACSTIIAVFENLIAFVMDLTNCSRTKAVVGNLIAIIVLSLPCIFGFNIWSGFMPLGAGSSIQDLEDFIVSNNLLPIGSLIYLLFCTSRYGWGWDKFQKEANAGTGIKFPGWARFYVSYILPLIVLFIFVQGYWSKFIG
;
A
#
# COMPACT_ATOMS: atom_id res chain seq x y z
N MET A 1 25.24 3.63 15.60
CA MET A 1 25.79 3.28 14.25
C MET A 1 25.63 4.48 13.32
N LYS A 2 26.55 4.66 12.33
CA LYS A 2 26.35 5.67 11.28
C LYS A 2 25.22 5.22 10.38
N ARG A 3 24.20 6.08 10.16
CA ARG A 3 23.02 5.75 9.35
C ARG A 3 23.43 5.51 7.90
N GLU A 4 22.95 4.43 7.27
CA GLU A 4 23.08 4.22 5.84
C GLU A 4 22.39 5.33 5.07
N LYS A 5 22.81 5.62 3.84
CA LYS A 5 22.21 6.61 2.96
C LYS A 5 21.95 5.98 1.60
N PHE A 6 20.94 6.49 0.91
CA PHE A 6 20.70 6.12 -0.48
C PHE A 6 21.87 6.55 -1.37
N GLY A 7 22.17 5.73 -2.37
CA GLY A 7 23.20 6.04 -3.37
C GLY A 7 22.75 7.08 -4.39
N SER A 8 21.42 7.22 -4.59
CA SER A 8 20.86 8.16 -5.56
C SER A 8 19.48 8.69 -5.12
N ARG A 9 19.15 9.92 -5.57
CA ARG A 9 17.82 10.50 -5.40
C ARG A 9 16.74 9.65 -6.08
N LEU A 10 17.01 9.16 -7.28
CA LEU A 10 16.08 8.30 -8.01
C LEU A 10 15.81 7.00 -7.23
N GLY A 11 16.85 6.43 -6.59
CA GLY A 11 16.70 5.29 -5.69
C GLY A 11 15.75 5.59 -4.54
N PHE A 12 15.95 6.71 -3.84
CA PHE A 12 15.04 7.14 -2.77
C PHE A 12 13.59 7.28 -3.26
N ILE A 13 13.35 8.00 -4.37
CA ILE A 13 12.01 8.23 -4.90
C ILE A 13 11.34 6.90 -5.27
N LEU A 14 12.03 6.02 -6.00
CA LEU A 14 11.46 4.75 -6.45
C LEU A 14 11.22 3.76 -5.32
N ILE A 15 12.03 3.77 -4.27
CA ILE A 15 11.81 2.91 -3.10
C ILE A 15 10.65 3.44 -2.26
N SER A 16 10.62 4.75 -2.01
CA SER A 16 9.51 5.38 -1.27
C SER A 16 8.19 5.22 -2.03
N ALA A 17 8.21 5.41 -3.35
CA ALA A 17 7.07 5.10 -4.20
C ALA A 17 6.73 3.61 -4.18
N GLY A 18 7.71 2.70 -4.23
CA GLY A 18 7.49 1.25 -4.14
C GLY A 18 6.95 0.78 -2.79
N CYS A 19 7.14 1.55 -1.72
CA CYS A 19 6.47 1.32 -0.44
C CYS A 19 4.98 1.67 -0.50
N ALA A 20 4.63 2.76 -1.18
CA ALA A 20 3.26 3.18 -1.40
C ALA A 20 2.58 2.33 -2.49
N ILE A 21 3.24 2.15 -3.65
CA ILE A 21 2.74 1.38 -4.79
C ILE A 21 2.67 -0.09 -4.43
N GLY A 22 1.45 -0.57 -4.23
CA GLY A 22 1.19 -1.95 -3.87
C GLY A 22 -0.20 -2.42 -4.31
N LEU A 23 -0.76 -3.33 -3.56
CA LEU A 23 -2.12 -3.85 -3.79
C LEU A 23 -3.19 -2.76 -3.67
N GLY A 24 -2.90 -1.69 -2.94
CA GLY A 24 -3.78 -0.51 -2.84
C GLY A 24 -4.06 0.16 -4.18
N ASN A 25 -3.05 0.23 -5.06
CA ASN A 25 -3.14 0.90 -6.37
C ASN A 25 -3.73 -0.02 -7.45
N VAL A 26 -3.29 -1.27 -7.47
CA VAL A 26 -3.60 -2.19 -8.58
C VAL A 26 -4.78 -3.11 -8.30
N TRP A 27 -5.22 -3.20 -7.05
CA TRP A 27 -6.35 -4.00 -6.61
C TRP A 27 -7.47 -3.13 -6.01
N ARG A 28 -7.19 -2.48 -4.84
CA ARG A 28 -8.22 -1.78 -4.08
C ARG A 28 -8.77 -0.56 -4.82
N PHE A 29 -7.90 0.22 -5.44
CA PHE A 29 -8.29 1.42 -6.18
C PHE A 29 -9.24 1.11 -7.36
N PRO A 30 -8.95 0.17 -8.29
CA PRO A 30 -9.88 -0.17 -9.35
C PRO A 30 -11.21 -0.70 -8.82
N TYR A 31 -11.18 -1.58 -7.82
CA TYR A 31 -12.39 -2.09 -7.19
C TYR A 31 -13.29 -0.98 -6.64
N ILE A 32 -12.74 -0.09 -5.82
CA ILE A 32 -13.49 1.02 -5.22
C ILE A 32 -13.96 2.00 -6.31
N THR A 33 -13.13 2.29 -7.29
CA THR A 33 -13.48 3.14 -8.44
C THR A 33 -14.66 2.55 -9.23
N GLY A 34 -14.65 1.25 -9.46
CA GLY A 34 -15.74 0.52 -10.11
C GLY A 34 -17.06 0.62 -9.34
N LYS A 35 -16.98 0.46 -8.02
CA LYS A 35 -18.13 0.50 -7.12
C LYS A 35 -18.75 1.90 -6.99
N TYR A 36 -17.97 2.97 -7.02
CA TYR A 36 -18.39 4.32 -6.66
C TYR A 36 -18.41 5.32 -7.81
N GLY A 37 -18.66 4.87 -9.05
CA GLY A 37 -18.99 5.77 -10.17
C GLY A 37 -17.80 6.23 -11.02
N GLY A 38 -16.72 5.45 -11.08
CA GLY A 38 -15.65 5.67 -12.06
C GLY A 38 -14.90 6.99 -11.89
N ALA A 39 -14.85 7.79 -12.97
CA ALA A 39 -14.10 9.04 -13.01
C ALA A 39 -14.47 10.05 -11.93
N ALA A 40 -15.74 10.12 -11.50
CA ALA A 40 -16.16 11.03 -10.44
C ALA A 40 -15.51 10.67 -9.10
N PHE A 41 -15.45 9.38 -8.77
CA PHE A 41 -14.70 8.91 -7.60
C PHE A 41 -13.21 9.25 -7.69
N VAL A 42 -12.59 9.04 -8.86
CA VAL A 42 -11.15 9.34 -9.07
C VAL A 42 -10.84 10.81 -8.78
N LEU A 43 -11.68 11.75 -9.25
CA LEU A 43 -11.49 13.18 -8.96
C LEU A 43 -11.56 13.50 -7.47
N ILE A 44 -12.53 12.92 -6.76
CA ILE A 44 -12.68 13.10 -5.30
C ILE A 44 -11.48 12.49 -4.56
N TYR A 45 -11.04 11.31 -4.98
CA TYR A 45 -9.84 10.67 -4.44
C TYR A 45 -8.59 11.51 -4.61
N LEU A 46 -8.34 12.05 -5.82
CA LEU A 46 -7.18 12.92 -6.09
C LEU A 46 -7.20 14.18 -5.23
N LEU A 47 -8.37 14.77 -5.00
CA LEU A 47 -8.52 15.90 -4.08
C LEU A 47 -8.07 15.52 -2.66
N PHE A 48 -8.56 14.40 -2.12
CA PHE A 48 -8.17 13.96 -0.78
C PHE A 48 -6.72 13.49 -0.68
N LEU A 49 -6.17 12.93 -1.74
CA LEU A 49 -4.75 12.58 -1.78
C LEU A 49 -3.85 13.80 -1.56
N VAL A 50 -4.20 14.93 -2.17
CA VAL A 50 -3.47 16.20 -1.98
C VAL A 50 -3.76 16.82 -0.61
N LEU A 51 -5.00 16.83 -0.18
CA LEU A 51 -5.40 17.48 1.07
C LEU A 51 -4.99 16.68 2.31
N LEU A 52 -5.11 15.36 2.29
CA LEU A 52 -4.84 14.50 3.45
C LEU A 52 -3.47 13.82 3.33
N GLY A 53 -3.25 13.11 2.23
CA GLY A 53 -2.09 12.24 2.08
C GLY A 53 -0.78 13.00 2.04
N LEU A 54 -0.67 14.01 1.18
CA LEU A 54 0.57 14.75 0.98
C LEU A 54 1.10 15.45 2.26
N PRO A 55 0.30 16.19 3.05
CA PRO A 55 0.79 16.79 4.30
C PRO A 55 1.31 15.78 5.31
N ILE A 56 0.61 14.65 5.47
CA ILE A 56 1.00 13.61 6.42
C ILE A 56 2.30 12.93 5.97
N MET A 57 2.45 12.64 4.68
CA MET A 57 3.69 12.07 4.12
C MET A 57 4.89 13.00 4.37
N VAL A 58 4.73 14.32 4.19
CA VAL A 58 5.80 15.29 4.50
C VAL A 58 6.16 15.25 5.99
N MET A 59 5.19 15.08 6.88
CA MET A 59 5.44 14.97 8.33
C MET A 59 6.17 13.67 8.68
N GLU A 60 5.78 12.53 8.11
CA GLU A 60 6.50 11.28 8.31
C GLU A 60 7.95 11.36 7.83
N PHE A 61 8.18 11.88 6.61
CA PHE A 61 9.54 12.13 6.12
C PHE A 61 10.33 13.07 7.04
N ALA A 62 9.69 14.13 7.56
CA ALA A 62 10.34 15.09 8.42
C ALA A 62 10.77 14.47 9.75
N VAL A 63 9.93 13.64 10.35
CA VAL A 63 10.26 12.91 11.58
C VAL A 63 11.43 11.94 11.33
N GLY A 64 11.40 11.21 10.23
CA GLY A 64 12.50 10.32 9.83
C GLY A 64 13.80 11.09 9.60
N ARG A 65 13.78 12.17 8.78
CA ARG A 65 14.97 12.94 8.44
C ARG A 65 15.51 13.74 9.63
N GLY A 66 14.64 14.32 10.43
CA GLY A 66 15.02 15.11 11.62
C GLY A 66 15.67 14.25 12.70
N SER A 67 15.19 13.03 12.88
CA SER A 67 15.73 12.09 13.86
C SER A 67 16.94 11.29 13.37
N GLN A 68 17.09 11.09 12.05
CA GLN A 68 18.06 10.15 11.47
C GLN A 68 17.99 8.74 12.10
N ALA A 69 16.75 8.28 12.38
CA ALA A 69 16.48 7.00 13.02
C ALA A 69 15.18 6.38 12.46
N SER A 70 15.02 5.05 12.68
CA SER A 70 13.73 4.41 12.49
C SER A 70 12.73 4.85 13.56
N ILE A 71 11.46 4.42 13.45
CA ILE A 71 10.45 4.73 14.47
C ILE A 71 10.81 4.22 15.86
N ALA A 72 11.76 3.30 15.99
CA ALA A 72 12.27 2.83 17.27
C ALA A 72 12.79 3.97 18.15
N LEU A 73 13.49 4.94 17.56
CA LEU A 73 14.16 6.03 18.25
C LEU A 73 13.77 7.43 17.71
N SER A 74 12.97 7.54 16.65
CA SER A 74 12.69 8.80 16.00
C SER A 74 11.93 9.77 16.92
N PHE A 75 10.90 9.29 17.60
CA PHE A 75 10.13 10.07 18.53
C PHE A 75 10.93 10.39 19.79
N ASP A 76 11.68 9.41 20.36
CA ASP A 76 12.57 9.62 21.52
C ASP A 76 13.55 10.78 21.30
N ARG A 77 14.10 10.93 20.07
CA ARG A 77 15.09 11.97 19.73
C ARG A 77 14.50 13.34 19.52
N LEU A 78 13.23 13.42 19.15
CA LEU A 78 12.58 14.67 18.74
C LEU A 78 11.59 15.19 19.78
N GLU A 79 11.09 14.36 20.68
CA GLU A 79 10.09 14.74 21.66
C GLU A 79 10.65 15.72 22.71
N PRO A 80 9.82 16.63 23.24
CA PRO A 80 10.16 17.43 24.40
C PRO A 80 10.37 16.58 25.65
N LEU A 81 11.29 17.00 26.53
CA LEU A 81 11.55 16.33 27.79
C LEU A 81 10.26 16.17 28.62
N GLY A 82 10.06 14.98 29.17
CA GLY A 82 8.92 14.65 30.00
C GLY A 82 7.65 14.25 29.27
N THR A 83 7.67 14.22 27.93
CA THR A 83 6.54 13.69 27.12
C THR A 83 6.66 12.18 26.88
N LYS A 84 5.63 11.57 26.32
CA LYS A 84 5.56 10.12 26.12
C LYS A 84 5.31 9.72 24.67
N TRP A 85 5.69 10.55 23.71
CA TRP A 85 5.51 10.26 22.28
C TRP A 85 6.29 9.04 21.81
N HIS A 86 7.40 8.70 22.47
CA HIS A 86 8.21 7.51 22.22
C HIS A 86 7.42 6.19 22.33
N TRP A 87 6.26 6.15 22.99
CA TRP A 87 5.41 4.97 23.00
C TRP A 87 4.84 4.63 21.64
N TYR A 88 4.76 5.60 20.73
CA TYR A 88 4.32 5.37 19.36
C TYR A 88 5.12 4.26 18.65
N LYS A 89 6.38 4.05 19.00
CA LYS A 89 7.21 3.00 18.41
C LYS A 89 6.55 1.62 18.41
N TRP A 90 5.87 1.26 19.50
CA TRP A 90 5.20 -0.04 19.63
C TRP A 90 3.95 -0.12 18.78
N PHE A 91 3.20 0.96 18.69
CA PHE A 91 2.05 1.08 17.83
C PHE A 91 2.43 0.99 16.35
N GLY A 92 3.40 1.78 15.90
CA GLY A 92 3.85 1.79 14.52
C GLY A 92 4.46 0.47 14.08
N ILE A 93 5.33 -0.14 14.92
CA ILE A 93 5.95 -1.43 14.54
C ILE A 93 4.93 -2.56 14.54
N GLY A 94 4.01 -2.60 15.50
CA GLY A 94 2.90 -3.55 15.52
C GLY A 94 2.07 -3.50 14.24
N GLY A 95 1.82 -2.27 13.74
CA GLY A 95 1.14 -2.06 12.46
C GLY A 95 1.90 -2.63 11.26
N ASN A 96 3.22 -2.50 11.24
CA ASN A 96 4.04 -3.07 10.17
C ASN A 96 4.02 -4.61 10.19
N TYR A 97 4.11 -5.24 11.36
CA TYR A 97 3.97 -6.69 11.47
C TYR A 97 2.58 -7.16 11.03
N LEU A 98 1.53 -6.51 11.53
CA LEU A 98 0.15 -6.89 11.22
C LEU A 98 -0.14 -6.73 9.71
N LEU A 99 0.35 -5.66 9.09
CA LEU A 99 0.26 -5.48 7.64
C LEU A 99 0.94 -6.64 6.90
N MET A 100 2.13 -7.03 7.33
CA MET A 100 2.88 -8.09 6.66
C MET A 100 2.27 -9.48 6.84
N MET A 101 1.49 -9.73 7.90
CA MET A 101 0.83 -11.02 8.11
C MET A 101 -0.06 -11.42 6.92
N PHE A 102 -0.94 -10.53 6.48
CA PHE A 102 -1.80 -10.82 5.32
C PHE A 102 -1.15 -10.46 3.97
N TYR A 103 -0.30 -9.43 3.94
CA TYR A 103 0.28 -8.95 2.68
C TYR A 103 1.25 -9.96 2.05
N THR A 104 2.03 -10.68 2.87
CA THR A 104 2.90 -11.77 2.41
C THR A 104 2.11 -12.97 1.92
N THR A 105 0.95 -13.27 2.53
CA THR A 105 0.03 -14.32 2.09
C THR A 105 -0.51 -14.01 0.70
N ILE A 106 -1.00 -12.77 0.47
CA ILE A 106 -1.46 -12.35 -0.86
C ILE A 106 -0.31 -12.33 -1.86
N GLY A 107 0.90 -11.90 -1.45
CA GLY A 107 2.11 -12.01 -2.27
C GLY A 107 2.38 -13.45 -2.74
N GLY A 108 2.14 -14.43 -1.87
CA GLY A 108 2.21 -15.87 -2.18
C GLY A 108 1.17 -16.31 -3.22
N TRP A 109 -0.06 -15.80 -3.13
CA TRP A 109 -1.10 -16.06 -4.14
C TRP A 109 -0.73 -15.50 -5.51
N LEU A 110 -0.18 -14.27 -5.54
CA LEU A 110 0.25 -13.64 -6.79
C LEU A 110 1.39 -14.40 -7.46
N LEU A 111 2.35 -14.89 -6.67
CA LEU A 111 3.43 -15.75 -7.16
C LEU A 111 2.85 -17.03 -7.80
N LEU A 112 1.94 -17.71 -7.09
CA LEU A 112 1.31 -18.93 -7.57
C LEU A 112 0.50 -18.68 -8.86
N TYR A 113 -0.29 -17.61 -8.90
CA TYR A 113 -1.09 -17.25 -10.07
C TYR A 113 -0.24 -16.86 -11.28
N THR A 114 0.93 -16.23 -11.05
CA THR A 114 1.90 -16.02 -12.13
C THR A 114 2.34 -17.35 -12.74
N GLY A 115 2.64 -18.36 -11.90
CA GLY A 115 2.98 -19.70 -12.35
C GLY A 115 1.83 -20.41 -13.06
N LYS A 116 0.63 -20.42 -12.48
CA LYS A 116 -0.58 -21.05 -13.06
C LYS A 116 -0.93 -20.46 -14.42
N MET A 117 -0.86 -19.13 -14.57
CA MET A 117 -1.05 -18.48 -15.87
C MET A 117 0.04 -18.87 -16.87
N ALA A 118 1.31 -18.89 -16.43
CA ALA A 118 2.45 -19.21 -17.28
C ALA A 118 2.41 -20.66 -17.84
N ILE A 119 1.91 -21.61 -17.07
CA ILE A 119 1.75 -23.01 -17.54
C ILE A 119 0.43 -23.22 -18.31
N GLY A 120 -0.51 -22.25 -18.26
CA GLY A 120 -1.77 -22.30 -18.99
C GLY A 120 -2.86 -23.13 -18.30
N GLU A 121 -2.85 -23.19 -16.96
CA GLU A 121 -3.82 -23.98 -16.16
C GLU A 121 -5.27 -23.51 -16.36
N PHE A 122 -5.48 -22.23 -16.70
CA PHE A 122 -6.82 -21.68 -16.94
C PHE A 122 -7.39 -21.95 -18.34
N LYS A 123 -6.58 -22.50 -19.27
CA LYS A 123 -6.98 -22.69 -20.66
C LYS A 123 -8.17 -23.68 -20.76
N GLY A 124 -9.27 -23.18 -21.33
CA GLY A 124 -10.46 -23.97 -21.56
C GLY A 124 -11.38 -24.17 -20.35
N LEU A 125 -11.07 -23.55 -19.22
CA LEU A 125 -11.97 -23.48 -18.08
C LEU A 125 -13.11 -22.49 -18.36
N ASP A 126 -14.32 -22.82 -17.91
CA ASP A 126 -15.44 -21.90 -17.80
C ASP A 126 -15.31 -21.01 -16.52
N ALA A 127 -16.28 -20.14 -16.30
CA ALA A 127 -16.28 -19.23 -15.14
C ALA A 127 -16.28 -19.97 -13.78
N ASP A 128 -16.98 -21.10 -13.72
CA ASP A 128 -17.05 -21.92 -12.50
C ASP A 128 -15.72 -22.65 -12.28
N GLY A 129 -15.09 -23.14 -13.33
CA GLY A 129 -13.76 -23.74 -13.27
C GLY A 129 -12.69 -22.76 -12.79
N VAL A 130 -12.70 -21.52 -13.28
CA VAL A 130 -11.78 -20.46 -12.82
C VAL A 130 -12.03 -20.11 -11.35
N THR A 131 -13.30 -20.03 -10.94
CA THR A 131 -13.67 -19.83 -9.53
C THR A 131 -13.20 -21.00 -8.68
N GLY A 132 -13.33 -22.23 -9.19
CA GLY A 132 -12.86 -23.45 -8.55
C GLY A 132 -11.35 -23.47 -8.29
N VAL A 133 -10.53 -22.88 -9.18
CA VAL A 133 -9.07 -22.75 -8.97
C VAL A 133 -8.78 -21.89 -7.75
N PHE A 134 -9.48 -20.78 -7.56
CA PHE A 134 -9.27 -19.89 -6.40
C PHE A 134 -9.79 -20.51 -5.10
N THR A 135 -10.99 -21.05 -5.10
CA THR A 135 -11.56 -21.69 -3.90
C THR A 135 -10.76 -22.93 -3.47
N SER A 136 -10.27 -23.71 -4.43
CA SER A 136 -9.36 -24.83 -4.16
C SER A 136 -8.05 -24.37 -3.53
N LEU A 137 -7.47 -23.26 -4.00
CA LEU A 137 -6.25 -22.68 -3.40
C LEU A 137 -6.49 -22.31 -1.93
N LEU A 138 -7.59 -21.64 -1.61
CA LEU A 138 -7.92 -21.24 -0.24
C LEU A 138 -8.06 -22.46 0.70
N GLY A 139 -8.48 -23.61 0.17
CA GLY A 139 -8.56 -24.89 0.87
C GLY A 139 -7.23 -25.62 1.05
N GLN A 140 -6.10 -25.11 0.53
CA GLN A 140 -4.79 -25.78 0.54
C GLN A 140 -3.77 -25.06 1.45
N PRO A 141 -3.80 -25.27 2.79
CA PRO A 141 -2.92 -24.56 3.72
C PRO A 141 -1.43 -24.77 3.43
N VAL A 142 -1.03 -25.96 3.00
CA VAL A 142 0.37 -26.29 2.70
C VAL A 142 0.87 -25.49 1.49
N THR A 143 0.10 -25.47 0.39
CA THR A 143 0.45 -24.72 -0.82
C THR A 143 0.56 -23.22 -0.53
N MET A 144 -0.43 -22.66 0.19
CA MET A 144 -0.43 -21.26 0.60
C MET A 144 0.78 -20.92 1.46
N THR A 145 1.10 -21.78 2.44
CA THR A 145 2.25 -21.59 3.33
C THR A 145 3.57 -21.62 2.57
N ILE A 146 3.76 -22.60 1.67
CA ILE A 146 4.99 -22.68 0.86
C ILE A 146 5.16 -21.43 0.00
N CYS A 147 4.11 -20.97 -0.69
CA CYS A 147 4.17 -19.77 -1.52
C CYS A 147 4.47 -18.52 -0.70
N MET A 148 3.85 -18.37 0.47
CA MET A 148 4.15 -17.27 1.40
C MET A 148 5.60 -17.31 1.86
N ILE A 149 6.12 -18.47 2.29
CA ILE A 149 7.52 -18.62 2.72
C ILE A 149 8.48 -18.27 1.59
N LEU A 150 8.20 -18.69 0.34
CA LEU A 150 9.04 -18.33 -0.81
C LEU A 150 9.13 -16.82 -1.00
N VAL A 151 8.01 -16.09 -0.90
CA VAL A 151 7.99 -14.64 -0.99
C VAL A 151 8.75 -13.98 0.16
N VAL A 152 8.52 -14.44 1.39
CA VAL A 152 9.20 -13.92 2.59
C VAL A 152 10.70 -14.12 2.48
N VAL A 153 11.16 -15.32 2.11
CA VAL A 153 12.60 -15.63 1.95
C VAL A 153 13.22 -14.81 0.81
N LEU A 154 12.53 -14.67 -0.33
CA LEU A 154 12.98 -13.85 -1.44
C LEU A 154 13.19 -12.39 -1.01
N CYS A 155 12.17 -11.79 -0.38
CA CYS A 155 12.22 -10.38 0.02
C CYS A 155 13.24 -10.13 1.15
N PHE A 156 13.32 -10.98 2.16
CA PHE A 156 14.37 -10.86 3.19
C PHE A 156 15.77 -11.12 2.63
N GLY A 157 15.93 -12.01 1.66
CA GLY A 157 17.19 -12.21 0.94
C GLY A 157 17.68 -10.91 0.28
N ILE A 158 16.76 -10.17 -0.36
CA ILE A 158 17.06 -8.86 -0.95
C ILE A 158 17.47 -7.85 0.13
N VAL A 159 16.69 -7.75 1.20
CA VAL A 159 16.97 -6.80 2.29
C VAL A 159 18.28 -7.14 3.02
N CYS A 160 18.63 -8.43 3.13
CA CYS A 160 19.90 -8.89 3.74
C CYS A 160 21.12 -8.35 3.02
N MET A 161 21.05 -8.08 1.70
CA MET A 161 22.13 -7.52 0.90
C MET A 161 22.47 -6.06 1.22
N GLY A 162 21.70 -5.41 2.12
CA GLY A 162 21.88 -4.02 2.54
C GLY A 162 21.04 -3.01 1.74
N LEU A 163 21.05 -1.76 2.22
CA LEU A 163 20.20 -0.70 1.66
C LEU A 163 20.52 -0.43 0.18
N GLN A 164 21.80 -0.18 -0.17
CA GLN A 164 22.17 0.24 -1.52
C GLN A 164 22.16 -0.91 -2.52
N LYS A 165 22.82 -2.04 -2.20
CA LYS A 165 22.96 -3.17 -3.13
C LYS A 165 21.68 -4.01 -3.25
N GLY A 166 20.97 -4.24 -2.14
CA GLY A 166 19.76 -5.00 -2.11
C GLY A 166 18.54 -4.14 -2.38
N VAL A 167 18.12 -3.38 -1.38
CA VAL A 167 16.85 -2.63 -1.40
C VAL A 167 16.82 -1.63 -2.55
N GLU A 168 17.82 -0.74 -2.68
CA GLU A 168 17.81 0.32 -3.70
C GLU A 168 17.92 -0.22 -5.12
N GLN A 169 18.95 -1.03 -5.42
CA GLN A 169 19.20 -1.47 -6.80
C GLN A 169 18.14 -2.42 -7.32
N ILE A 170 17.67 -3.35 -6.50
CA ILE A 170 16.69 -4.36 -6.92
C ILE A 170 15.30 -3.72 -7.04
N THR A 171 14.85 -2.96 -6.03
CA THR A 171 13.55 -2.27 -6.10
C THR A 171 13.50 -1.28 -7.26
N LYS A 172 14.57 -0.54 -7.52
CA LYS A 172 14.65 0.35 -8.68
C LYS A 172 14.41 -0.39 -10.00
N LYS A 173 15.07 -1.54 -10.21
CA LYS A 173 14.88 -2.35 -11.43
C LYS A 173 13.46 -2.93 -11.51
N MET A 174 12.94 -3.42 -10.38
CA MET A 174 11.56 -3.93 -10.30
C MET A 174 10.54 -2.85 -10.62
N MET A 175 10.70 -1.64 -10.07
CA MET A 175 9.78 -0.53 -10.33
C MET A 175 9.81 -0.08 -11.80
N ILE A 176 10.99 0.02 -12.42
CA ILE A 176 11.09 0.36 -13.84
C ILE A 176 10.40 -0.71 -14.69
N LEU A 177 10.66 -1.99 -14.40
CA LEU A 177 10.03 -3.09 -15.11
C LEU A 177 8.51 -3.10 -14.89
N LEU A 178 8.03 -2.86 -13.68
CA LEU A 178 6.61 -2.70 -13.35
C LEU A 178 5.95 -1.65 -14.25
N PHE A 179 6.52 -0.43 -14.33
CA PHE A 179 5.99 0.64 -15.18
C PHE A 179 5.92 0.24 -16.65
N VAL A 180 6.98 -0.36 -17.19
CA VAL A 180 7.02 -0.82 -18.59
C VAL A 180 5.93 -1.86 -18.87
N LEU A 181 5.81 -2.86 -18.00
CA LEU A 181 4.80 -3.92 -18.15
C LEU A 181 3.37 -3.37 -18.00
N MET A 182 3.13 -2.44 -17.06
CA MET A 182 1.83 -1.79 -16.91
C MET A 182 1.44 -0.97 -18.14
N ILE A 183 2.37 -0.23 -18.74
CA ILE A 183 2.11 0.51 -19.98
C ILE A 183 1.73 -0.46 -21.11
N ILE A 184 2.46 -1.55 -21.28
CA ILE A 184 2.16 -2.58 -22.29
C ILE A 184 0.75 -3.16 -22.07
N LEU A 185 0.40 -3.49 -20.83
CA LEU A 185 -0.94 -4.00 -20.48
C LEU A 185 -2.03 -2.95 -20.73
N ALA A 186 -1.80 -1.69 -20.37
CA ALA A 186 -2.75 -0.60 -20.60
C ALA A 186 -3.01 -0.40 -22.10
N VAL A 187 -1.94 -0.34 -22.92
CA VAL A 187 -2.07 -0.25 -24.39
C VAL A 187 -2.87 -1.44 -24.92
N ARG A 188 -2.59 -2.65 -24.46
CA ARG A 188 -3.34 -3.85 -24.87
C ARG A 188 -4.81 -3.75 -24.46
N SER A 189 -5.11 -3.31 -23.25
CA SER A 189 -6.48 -3.23 -22.75
C SER A 189 -7.32 -2.19 -23.51
N VAL A 190 -6.78 -1.01 -23.74
CA VAL A 190 -7.50 0.07 -24.47
C VAL A 190 -7.69 -0.23 -25.96
N THR A 191 -6.92 -1.16 -26.53
CA THR A 191 -7.07 -1.60 -27.93
C THR A 191 -8.00 -2.80 -28.09
N LEU A 192 -8.64 -3.28 -27.02
CA LEU A 192 -9.64 -4.34 -27.11
C LEU A 192 -10.93 -3.85 -27.82
N PRO A 193 -11.56 -4.66 -28.65
CA PRO A 193 -12.89 -4.33 -29.17
C PRO A 193 -13.90 -4.19 -28.01
N GLY A 194 -14.62 -3.07 -27.97
CA GLY A 194 -15.58 -2.76 -26.89
C GLY A 194 -14.98 -2.07 -25.66
N ALA A 195 -13.70 -1.71 -25.71
CA ALA A 195 -13.01 -1.00 -24.64
C ALA A 195 -13.52 0.43 -24.42
N GLU A 196 -14.18 1.04 -25.43
CA GLU A 196 -14.62 2.44 -25.43
C GLU A 196 -15.52 2.74 -24.23
N LYS A 197 -16.46 1.85 -23.90
CA LYS A 197 -17.37 2.00 -22.74
C LYS A 197 -16.62 2.03 -21.41
N GLY A 198 -15.57 1.23 -21.29
CA GLY A 198 -14.71 1.22 -20.11
C GLY A 198 -13.86 2.49 -19.98
N LEU A 199 -13.39 3.03 -21.10
CA LEU A 199 -12.69 4.32 -21.16
C LEU A 199 -13.63 5.47 -20.81
N GLU A 200 -14.85 5.46 -21.35
CA GLU A 200 -15.87 6.46 -21.04
C GLU A 200 -16.19 6.46 -19.53
N PHE A 201 -16.46 5.29 -18.96
CA PHE A 201 -16.69 5.13 -17.52
C PHE A 201 -15.54 5.66 -16.67
N TYR A 202 -14.31 5.44 -17.10
CA TYR A 202 -13.11 5.80 -16.34
C TYR A 202 -12.62 7.22 -16.52
N LEU A 203 -12.95 7.88 -17.66
CA LEU A 203 -12.46 9.22 -18.00
C LEU A 203 -13.53 10.31 -17.94
N LEU A 204 -14.80 9.96 -18.13
CA LEU A 204 -15.89 10.94 -18.11
C LEU A 204 -16.59 10.90 -16.73
N PRO A 205 -16.47 11.97 -15.92
CA PRO A 205 -17.05 12.00 -14.60
C PRO A 205 -18.58 12.11 -14.65
N ASP A 206 -19.26 11.13 -14.09
CA ASP A 206 -20.71 11.12 -13.88
C ASP A 206 -21.02 11.26 -12.37
N PHE A 207 -21.20 12.51 -11.93
CA PHE A 207 -21.52 12.81 -10.54
C PHE A 207 -22.95 12.39 -10.14
N LYS A 208 -23.86 12.19 -11.12
CA LYS A 208 -25.21 11.68 -10.84
C LYS A 208 -25.13 10.21 -10.42
N LYS A 209 -24.42 9.42 -11.21
CA LYS A 209 -24.17 8.00 -10.91
C LYS A 209 -23.40 7.81 -9.59
N ALA A 210 -22.41 8.66 -9.31
CA ALA A 210 -21.71 8.65 -8.03
C ALA A 210 -22.66 9.01 -6.86
N ALA A 211 -23.59 9.95 -7.04
CA ALA A 211 -24.58 10.30 -6.02
C ALA A 211 -25.61 9.18 -5.77
N GLU A 212 -25.98 8.41 -6.79
CA GLU A 212 -26.84 7.21 -6.67
C GLU A 212 -26.20 6.12 -5.80
N SER A 213 -24.86 6.03 -5.80
CA SER A 213 -24.10 5.13 -4.92
C SER A 213 -23.99 5.63 -3.47
N GLY A 214 -24.58 6.80 -3.15
CA GLY A 214 -24.46 7.47 -1.87
C GLY A 214 -23.26 8.42 -1.80
N LEU A 215 -23.50 9.73 -1.85
CA LEU A 215 -22.41 10.73 -1.86
C LEU A 215 -21.50 10.64 -0.62
N LYS A 216 -22.06 10.31 0.54
CA LYS A 216 -21.31 10.12 1.80
C LYS A 216 -20.35 8.96 1.69
N GLU A 217 -20.81 7.83 1.16
CA GLU A 217 -20.08 6.59 0.97
C GLU A 217 -18.94 6.80 -0.02
N VAL A 218 -19.20 7.52 -1.14
CA VAL A 218 -18.19 7.88 -2.13
C VAL A 218 -17.08 8.73 -1.53
N ILE A 219 -17.43 9.79 -0.80
CA ILE A 219 -16.47 10.69 -0.13
C ILE A 219 -15.65 9.90 0.89
N PHE A 220 -16.30 9.11 1.72
CA PHE A 220 -15.63 8.32 2.75
C PHE A 220 -14.67 7.28 2.15
N ALA A 221 -15.11 6.57 1.11
CA ALA A 221 -14.26 5.61 0.40
C ALA A 221 -13.04 6.28 -0.26
N ALA A 222 -13.22 7.48 -0.82
CA ALA A 222 -12.13 8.26 -1.42
C ALA A 222 -11.11 8.73 -0.36
N MET A 223 -11.59 9.20 0.80
CA MET A 223 -10.74 9.57 1.93
C MET A 223 -9.94 8.34 2.45
N GLY A 224 -10.61 7.21 2.65
CA GLY A 224 -9.99 5.96 3.08
C GLY A 224 -8.94 5.47 2.08
N GLN A 225 -9.23 5.56 0.77
CA GLN A 225 -8.28 5.18 -0.27
C GLN A 225 -7.04 6.09 -0.27
N ALA A 226 -7.19 7.39 -0.02
CA ALA A 226 -6.07 8.33 0.05
C ALA A 226 -5.09 8.03 1.21
N PHE A 227 -5.59 7.52 2.34
CA PHE A 227 -4.73 7.03 3.43
C PHE A 227 -4.05 5.71 3.08
N PHE A 228 -4.82 4.77 2.55
CA PHE A 228 -4.34 3.42 2.32
C PHE A 228 -3.27 3.39 1.23
N THR A 229 -3.45 4.12 0.12
CA THR A 229 -2.54 4.09 -1.02
C THR A 229 -1.12 4.54 -0.67
N LEU A 230 -0.96 5.49 0.25
CA LEU A 230 0.34 6.02 0.65
C LEU A 230 0.95 5.31 1.87
N SER A 231 0.28 4.30 2.44
CA SER A 231 0.75 3.53 3.61
C SER A 231 1.15 4.41 4.81
N LEU A 232 0.37 5.50 5.07
CA LEU A 232 0.67 6.49 6.10
C LEU A 232 0.25 6.02 7.49
N GLY A 233 0.92 6.55 8.51
CA GLY A 233 0.53 6.37 9.91
C GLY A 233 1.21 5.21 10.64
N ILE A 234 1.95 4.34 9.96
CA ILE A 234 2.69 3.24 10.61
C ILE A 234 4.22 3.43 10.57
N GLY A 235 4.68 4.60 10.09
CA GLY A 235 6.09 4.94 10.01
C GLY A 235 6.87 4.17 8.94
N ALA A 236 6.20 3.48 8.01
CA ALA A 236 6.86 2.79 6.91
C ALA A 236 7.55 3.75 5.94
N ILE A 237 7.02 4.95 5.78
CA ILE A 237 7.61 6.03 4.97
C ILE A 237 8.70 6.80 5.76
N ALA A 238 8.57 6.94 7.09
CA ALA A 238 9.52 7.66 7.93
C ALA A 238 10.94 7.09 7.85
N ILE A 239 11.10 5.77 7.71
CA ILE A 239 12.42 5.14 7.60
C ILE A 239 13.20 5.69 6.39
N PHE A 240 12.54 5.90 5.25
CA PHE A 240 13.18 6.44 4.04
C PHE A 240 13.58 7.89 4.23
N GLY A 241 12.79 8.68 4.97
CA GLY A 241 13.18 10.01 5.43
C GLY A 241 14.51 10.00 6.20
N SER A 242 14.76 8.97 7.02
CA SER A 242 16.01 8.86 7.80
C SER A 242 17.27 8.59 6.97
N TYR A 243 17.11 8.16 5.72
CA TYR A 243 18.21 7.83 4.80
C TYR A 243 18.58 8.96 3.84
N ILE A 244 17.83 10.09 3.84
CA ILE A 244 18.09 11.23 2.96
C ILE A 244 18.75 12.41 3.69
N GLY A 245 19.48 13.21 2.91
CA GLY A 245 20.10 14.45 3.37
C GLY A 245 19.16 15.66 3.32
N LYS A 246 19.75 16.86 3.47
CA LYS A 246 19.04 18.14 3.49
C LYS A 246 19.22 18.95 2.20
N GLU A 247 19.62 18.31 1.12
CA GLU A 247 19.86 18.95 -0.17
C GLU A 247 18.56 19.46 -0.80
N ARG A 248 17.44 18.76 -0.51
CA ARG A 248 16.12 19.07 -1.07
C ARG A 248 15.03 19.15 0.00
N THR A 249 14.00 19.94 -0.31
CA THR A 249 12.80 20.06 0.52
C THR A 249 11.99 18.78 0.51
N LEU A 250 11.41 18.41 1.66
CA LEU A 250 10.62 17.18 1.77
C LEU A 250 9.30 17.25 1.01
N THR A 251 8.69 18.43 0.87
CA THR A 251 7.47 18.62 0.10
C THR A 251 7.67 18.24 -1.36
N GLY A 252 8.80 18.66 -1.97
CA GLY A 252 9.11 18.28 -3.35
C GLY A 252 9.30 16.78 -3.53
N GLU A 253 9.95 16.11 -2.58
CA GLU A 253 10.15 14.66 -2.61
C GLU A 253 8.82 13.91 -2.39
N ALA A 254 7.99 14.36 -1.45
CA ALA A 254 6.67 13.78 -1.21
C ALA A 254 5.74 13.91 -2.43
N VAL A 255 5.76 15.07 -3.11
CA VAL A 255 5.03 15.25 -4.38
C VAL A 255 5.49 14.24 -5.44
N CYS A 256 6.81 14.06 -5.61
CA CYS A 256 7.31 13.07 -6.57
C CYS A 256 6.82 11.64 -6.26
N VAL A 257 6.86 11.24 -4.99
CA VAL A 257 6.37 9.92 -4.56
C VAL A 257 4.87 9.77 -4.80
N THR A 258 4.08 10.78 -4.39
CA THR A 258 2.62 10.78 -4.56
C THR A 258 2.22 10.74 -6.04
N VAL A 259 2.91 11.48 -6.92
CA VAL A 259 2.66 11.46 -8.36
C VAL A 259 2.93 10.08 -8.96
N LEU A 260 4.03 9.43 -8.57
CA LEU A 260 4.33 8.07 -9.05
C LEU A 260 3.31 7.05 -8.55
N ASP A 261 2.91 7.12 -7.29
CA ASP A 261 1.87 6.29 -6.70
C ASP A 261 0.55 6.43 -7.44
N THR A 262 0.11 7.67 -7.64
CA THR A 262 -1.11 7.99 -8.38
C THR A 262 -1.06 7.51 -9.82
N LEU A 263 0.08 7.69 -10.50
CA LEU A 263 0.26 7.25 -11.87
C LEU A 263 0.04 5.74 -12.02
N VAL A 264 0.56 4.94 -11.08
CA VAL A 264 0.34 3.48 -11.07
C VAL A 264 -1.14 3.16 -10.86
N ALA A 265 -1.81 3.81 -9.91
CA ALA A 265 -3.25 3.61 -9.69
C ALA A 265 -4.06 3.95 -10.94
N LEU A 266 -3.76 5.08 -11.60
CA LEU A 266 -4.43 5.48 -12.83
C LEU A 266 -4.17 4.51 -13.99
N ILE A 267 -2.94 4.04 -14.18
CA ILE A 267 -2.61 3.04 -15.22
C ILE A 267 -3.33 1.72 -14.93
N ALA A 268 -3.45 1.30 -13.67
CA ALA A 268 -4.21 0.11 -13.29
C ALA A 268 -5.69 0.24 -13.71
N GLY A 269 -6.29 1.42 -13.59
CA GLY A 269 -7.63 1.69 -14.12
C GLY A 269 -7.72 1.51 -15.65
N PHE A 270 -6.73 2.01 -16.42
CA PHE A 270 -6.66 1.78 -17.87
C PHE A 270 -6.44 0.32 -18.25
N ILE A 271 -5.89 -0.51 -17.38
CA ILE A 271 -5.76 -1.95 -17.60
C ILE A 271 -7.11 -2.64 -17.35
N ILE A 272 -7.76 -2.31 -16.23
CA ILE A 272 -8.88 -3.11 -15.70
C ILE A 272 -10.22 -2.70 -16.34
N PHE A 273 -10.57 -1.39 -16.37
CA PHE A 273 -11.89 -0.99 -16.84
C PHE A 273 -12.15 -1.29 -18.32
N PRO A 274 -11.25 -0.97 -19.27
CA PRO A 274 -11.47 -1.31 -20.67
C PRO A 274 -11.61 -2.82 -20.86
N ALA A 275 -10.81 -3.63 -20.17
CA ALA A 275 -10.88 -5.09 -20.23
C ALA A 275 -12.21 -5.61 -19.66
N CYS A 276 -12.65 -5.17 -18.48
CA CYS A 276 -13.91 -5.58 -17.89
C CYS A 276 -15.10 -5.27 -18.81
N PHE A 277 -15.18 -4.05 -19.34
CA PHE A 277 -16.29 -3.66 -20.21
C PHE A 277 -16.26 -4.35 -21.59
N ALA A 278 -15.06 -4.59 -22.15
CA ALA A 278 -14.92 -5.36 -23.41
C ALA A 278 -15.46 -6.79 -23.29
N PHE A 279 -15.40 -7.38 -22.10
CA PHE A 279 -15.89 -8.74 -21.82
C PHE A 279 -17.21 -8.76 -21.04
N ASN A 280 -17.90 -7.62 -20.89
CA ASN A 280 -19.17 -7.46 -20.16
C ASN A 280 -19.12 -7.96 -18.70
N VAL A 281 -18.02 -7.72 -18.01
CA VAL A 281 -17.83 -8.09 -16.61
C VAL A 281 -17.84 -6.84 -15.74
N GLN A 282 -18.48 -6.92 -14.57
CA GLN A 282 -18.53 -5.82 -13.62
C GLN A 282 -17.21 -5.70 -12.82
N PRO A 283 -16.65 -4.49 -12.67
CA PRO A 283 -15.37 -4.28 -11.98
C PRO A 283 -15.48 -4.12 -10.45
N ASP A 284 -16.60 -4.50 -9.83
CA ASP A 284 -16.93 -4.22 -8.42
C ASP A 284 -16.81 -5.43 -7.46
N SER A 285 -16.13 -6.50 -7.88
CA SER A 285 -16.16 -7.81 -7.21
C SER A 285 -15.13 -8.00 -6.07
N GLY A 286 -14.44 -6.97 -5.58
CA GLY A 286 -13.46 -7.09 -4.48
C GLY A 286 -12.26 -8.00 -4.81
N PRO A 287 -11.84 -8.91 -3.89
CA PRO A 287 -10.77 -9.89 -4.15
C PRO A 287 -11.02 -10.78 -5.36
N SER A 288 -12.28 -11.09 -5.62
CA SER A 288 -12.70 -11.86 -6.79
C SER A 288 -12.34 -11.19 -8.11
N LEU A 289 -12.22 -9.85 -8.14
CA LEU A 289 -11.80 -9.11 -9.33
C LEU A 289 -10.45 -9.60 -9.86
N ILE A 290 -9.46 -9.78 -8.99
CA ILE A 290 -8.11 -10.17 -9.42
C ILE A 290 -7.98 -11.68 -9.63
N PHE A 291 -8.51 -12.49 -8.72
CA PHE A 291 -8.24 -13.93 -8.73
C PHE A 291 -9.30 -14.75 -9.46
N ILE A 292 -10.44 -14.15 -9.81
CA ILE A 292 -11.53 -14.82 -10.55
C ILE A 292 -11.84 -14.06 -11.85
N THR A 293 -12.21 -12.77 -11.75
CA THR A 293 -12.70 -11.98 -12.88
C THR A 293 -11.64 -11.78 -13.95
N LEU A 294 -10.45 -11.31 -13.59
CA LEU A 294 -9.37 -11.07 -14.55
C LEU A 294 -8.83 -12.36 -15.18
N PRO A 295 -8.62 -13.48 -14.46
CA PRO A 295 -8.31 -14.75 -15.10
C PRO A 295 -9.36 -15.20 -16.13
N ASN A 296 -10.66 -14.99 -15.87
CA ASN A 296 -11.72 -15.26 -16.85
C ASN A 296 -11.56 -14.40 -18.11
N ILE A 297 -11.28 -13.09 -17.93
CA ILE A 297 -11.05 -12.18 -19.05
C ILE A 297 -9.83 -12.63 -19.86
N PHE A 298 -8.71 -12.92 -19.20
CA PHE A 298 -7.50 -13.40 -19.88
C PHE A 298 -7.76 -14.74 -20.60
N ASN A 299 -8.53 -15.65 -20.01
CA ASN A 299 -8.88 -16.93 -20.65
C ASN A 299 -9.69 -16.75 -21.94
N ALA A 300 -10.56 -15.71 -21.99
CA ALA A 300 -11.32 -15.34 -23.18
C ALA A 300 -10.51 -14.55 -24.24
N MET A 301 -9.37 -13.97 -23.86
CA MET A 301 -8.53 -13.15 -24.76
C MET A 301 -7.67 -14.00 -25.67
N SER A 302 -7.43 -13.52 -26.91
CA SER A 302 -6.35 -14.03 -27.75
C SER A 302 -5.00 -13.85 -27.06
N ALA A 303 -4.18 -14.91 -27.02
CA ALA A 303 -2.92 -14.96 -26.27
C ALA A 303 -3.06 -14.65 -24.76
N GLY A 304 -4.21 -14.92 -24.16
CA GLY A 304 -4.53 -14.58 -22.79
C GLY A 304 -3.58 -15.16 -21.73
N ARG A 305 -3.00 -16.33 -22.01
CA ARG A 305 -1.91 -16.91 -21.21
C ARG A 305 -0.73 -15.94 -21.03
N ILE A 306 -0.32 -15.26 -22.10
CA ILE A 306 0.80 -14.30 -22.05
C ILE A 306 0.37 -13.06 -21.29
N TRP A 307 -0.80 -12.49 -21.62
CA TRP A 307 -1.31 -11.28 -20.96
C TRP A 307 -1.59 -11.50 -19.47
N GLY A 308 -2.19 -12.61 -19.10
CA GLY A 308 -2.41 -12.97 -17.70
C GLY A 308 -1.10 -13.18 -16.94
N THR A 309 -0.10 -13.83 -17.54
CA THR A 309 1.23 -14.00 -16.92
C THR A 309 1.90 -12.64 -16.67
N ILE A 310 1.88 -11.73 -17.66
CA ILE A 310 2.43 -10.38 -17.52
C ILE A 310 1.69 -9.61 -16.43
N PHE A 311 0.36 -9.71 -16.37
CA PHE A 311 -0.44 -9.03 -15.35
C PHE A 311 -0.10 -9.51 -13.94
N PHE A 312 -0.12 -10.84 -13.69
CA PHE A 312 0.19 -11.37 -12.37
C PHE A 312 1.64 -11.14 -11.96
N LEU A 313 2.57 -11.13 -12.91
CA LEU A 313 3.96 -10.75 -12.66
C LEU A 313 4.08 -9.27 -12.25
N CYS A 314 3.34 -8.37 -12.89
CA CYS A 314 3.25 -6.96 -12.48
C CYS A 314 2.73 -6.82 -11.06
N MET A 315 1.62 -7.51 -10.75
CA MET A 315 1.01 -7.53 -9.43
C MET A 315 1.99 -8.05 -8.36
N PHE A 316 2.71 -9.12 -8.69
CA PHE A 316 3.73 -9.69 -7.82
C PHE A 316 4.88 -8.71 -7.56
N PHE A 317 5.36 -7.99 -8.57
CA PHE A 317 6.39 -6.96 -8.37
C PHE A 317 5.88 -5.78 -7.52
N ALA A 318 4.65 -5.34 -7.72
CA ALA A 318 4.04 -4.32 -6.88
C ALA A 318 3.95 -4.78 -5.41
N ALA A 319 3.54 -6.02 -5.16
CA ALA A 319 3.51 -6.59 -3.82
C ALA A 319 4.92 -6.70 -3.21
N CYS A 320 5.90 -7.22 -3.95
CA CYS A 320 7.27 -7.37 -3.48
C CYS A 320 7.93 -6.02 -3.14
N SER A 321 7.68 -4.95 -3.91
CA SER A 321 8.26 -3.63 -3.63
C SER A 321 7.81 -3.10 -2.28
N THR A 322 6.53 -3.23 -1.94
CA THR A 322 5.99 -2.88 -0.62
C THR A 322 6.54 -3.79 0.49
N ILE A 323 6.57 -5.11 0.28
CA ILE A 323 7.12 -6.06 1.26
C ILE A 323 8.58 -5.74 1.58
N ILE A 324 9.42 -5.53 0.56
CA ILE A 324 10.83 -5.17 0.75
C ILE A 324 10.98 -3.86 1.55
N ALA A 325 10.16 -2.86 1.23
CA ALA A 325 10.18 -1.57 1.89
C ALA A 325 9.79 -1.68 3.38
N VAL A 326 8.73 -2.42 3.69
CA VAL A 326 8.30 -2.64 5.08
C VAL A 326 9.29 -3.53 5.83
N PHE A 327 9.86 -4.55 5.20
CA PHE A 327 10.91 -5.38 5.80
C PHE A 327 12.16 -4.56 6.16
N GLU A 328 12.55 -3.59 5.32
CA GLU A 328 13.63 -2.66 5.66
C GLU A 328 13.30 -1.86 6.92
N ASN A 329 12.04 -1.40 7.06
CA ASN A 329 11.60 -0.70 8.26
C ASN A 329 11.66 -1.60 9.52
N LEU A 330 11.20 -2.86 9.42
CA LEU A 330 11.28 -3.85 10.50
C LEU A 330 12.72 -4.12 10.96
N ILE A 331 13.62 -4.30 9.98
CA ILE A 331 15.04 -4.55 10.27
C ILE A 331 15.69 -3.34 10.90
N ALA A 332 15.46 -2.15 10.34
CA ALA A 332 16.00 -0.91 10.89
C ALA A 332 15.48 -0.65 12.31
N PHE A 333 14.21 -0.97 12.59
CA PHE A 333 13.63 -0.89 13.92
C PHE A 333 14.38 -1.79 14.92
N VAL A 334 14.54 -3.06 14.59
CA VAL A 334 15.23 -4.02 15.48
C VAL A 334 16.68 -3.63 15.68
N MET A 335 17.39 -3.22 14.62
CA MET A 335 18.78 -2.76 14.73
C MET A 335 18.93 -1.52 15.62
N ASP A 336 18.05 -0.53 15.45
CA ASP A 336 18.08 0.70 16.25
C ASP A 336 17.74 0.43 17.74
N LEU A 337 16.81 -0.49 18.00
CA LEU A 337 16.38 -0.82 19.37
C LEU A 337 17.38 -1.69 20.12
N THR A 338 17.98 -2.67 19.44
CA THR A 338 18.81 -3.72 20.09
C THR A 338 20.31 -3.60 19.80
N ASN A 339 20.71 -2.69 18.90
CA ASN A 339 22.09 -2.57 18.40
C ASN A 339 22.65 -3.88 17.81
N CYS A 340 21.80 -4.80 17.34
CA CYS A 340 22.25 -6.05 16.73
C CYS A 340 22.72 -5.85 15.28
N SER A 341 23.42 -6.86 14.73
CA SER A 341 23.81 -6.86 13.32
C SER A 341 22.60 -7.06 12.41
N ARG A 342 22.68 -6.53 11.17
CA ARG A 342 21.63 -6.66 10.14
C ARG A 342 21.22 -8.12 9.92
N THR A 343 22.18 -9.05 9.85
CA THR A 343 21.90 -10.48 9.65
C THR A 343 21.06 -11.06 10.79
N LYS A 344 21.36 -10.71 12.04
CA LYS A 344 20.56 -11.17 13.19
C LYS A 344 19.15 -10.61 13.15
N ALA A 345 18.99 -9.32 12.79
CA ALA A 345 17.69 -8.69 12.62
C ALA A 345 16.89 -9.35 11.49
N VAL A 346 17.54 -9.68 10.36
CA VAL A 346 16.91 -10.37 9.22
C VAL A 346 16.41 -11.75 9.63
N VAL A 347 17.24 -12.58 10.25
CA VAL A 347 16.84 -13.95 10.63
C VAL A 347 15.70 -13.92 11.66
N GLY A 348 15.78 -13.05 12.67
CA GLY A 348 14.73 -12.91 13.67
C GLY A 348 13.39 -12.47 13.06
N ASN A 349 13.40 -11.45 12.17
CA ASN A 349 12.20 -10.97 11.50
C ASN A 349 11.64 -11.99 10.48
N LEU A 350 12.50 -12.71 9.77
CA LEU A 350 12.09 -13.76 8.84
C LEU A 350 11.27 -14.84 9.56
N ILE A 351 11.79 -15.35 10.69
CA ILE A 351 11.07 -16.34 11.49
C ILE A 351 9.77 -15.76 12.04
N ALA A 352 9.82 -14.52 12.58
CA ALA A 352 8.65 -13.86 13.14
C ALA A 352 7.54 -13.67 12.09
N ILE A 353 7.86 -13.18 10.90
CA ILE A 353 6.88 -12.98 9.82
C ILE A 353 6.28 -14.31 9.35
N ILE A 354 7.09 -15.36 9.16
CA ILE A 354 6.57 -16.67 8.76
C ILE A 354 5.55 -17.17 9.81
N VAL A 355 5.90 -17.13 11.09
CA VAL A 355 5.01 -17.60 12.16
C VAL A 355 3.76 -16.74 12.27
N LEU A 356 3.90 -15.42 12.23
CA LEU A 356 2.79 -14.47 12.37
C LEU A 356 1.83 -14.47 11.16
N SER A 357 2.29 -14.90 9.97
CA SER A 357 1.43 -15.00 8.78
C SER A 357 0.59 -16.29 8.74
N LEU A 358 0.91 -17.31 9.55
CA LEU A 358 0.15 -18.57 9.57
C LEU A 358 -1.33 -18.39 9.96
N PRO A 359 -1.72 -17.57 10.95
CA PRO A 359 -3.11 -17.34 11.27
C PRO A 359 -3.93 -16.81 10.09
N CYS A 360 -3.37 -15.89 9.28
CA CYS A 360 -4.01 -15.42 8.06
C CYS A 360 -4.33 -16.57 7.10
N ILE A 361 -3.36 -17.46 6.85
CA ILE A 361 -3.52 -18.63 5.99
C ILE A 361 -4.56 -19.59 6.55
N PHE A 362 -4.46 -19.92 7.83
CA PHE A 362 -5.36 -20.87 8.50
C PHE A 362 -6.80 -20.36 8.58
N GLY A 363 -7.02 -19.05 8.59
CA GLY A 363 -8.32 -18.43 8.56
C GLY A 363 -9.16 -18.79 7.34
N PHE A 364 -8.54 -19.18 6.21
CA PHE A 364 -9.25 -19.62 5.01
C PHE A 364 -9.60 -21.11 4.99
N ASN A 365 -9.01 -21.91 5.87
CA ASN A 365 -9.15 -23.39 5.85
C ASN A 365 -9.34 -23.97 7.24
N ILE A 366 -8.24 -24.22 8.00
CA ILE A 366 -8.27 -24.91 9.31
C ILE A 366 -9.13 -24.14 10.33
N TRP A 367 -9.07 -22.81 10.31
CA TRP A 367 -9.79 -21.89 11.21
C TRP A 367 -10.92 -21.13 10.51
N SER A 368 -11.43 -21.63 9.39
CA SER A 368 -12.50 -20.97 8.61
C SER A 368 -13.80 -20.75 9.39
N GLY A 369 -14.01 -21.51 10.48
CA GLY A 369 -15.13 -21.26 11.41
C GLY A 369 -14.94 -20.09 12.34
N PHE A 370 -13.74 -19.50 12.44
CA PHE A 370 -13.50 -18.28 13.21
C PHE A 370 -13.76 -17.04 12.37
N MET A 371 -14.89 -16.39 12.60
CA MET A 371 -15.42 -15.24 11.86
C MET A 371 -15.42 -13.98 12.74
N PRO A 372 -14.27 -13.33 12.93
CA PRO A 372 -14.08 -12.29 13.96
C PRO A 372 -14.87 -11.00 13.72
N LEU A 373 -15.26 -10.69 12.47
CA LEU A 373 -16.02 -9.50 12.10
C LEU A 373 -17.46 -9.81 11.64
N GLY A 374 -17.97 -10.98 12.00
CA GLY A 374 -19.30 -11.46 11.60
C GLY A 374 -19.29 -12.49 10.48
N ALA A 375 -20.46 -12.98 10.10
CA ALA A 375 -20.62 -14.06 9.13
C ALA A 375 -19.88 -13.80 7.81
N GLY A 376 -19.12 -14.78 7.36
CA GLY A 376 -18.33 -14.73 6.12
C GLY A 376 -17.01 -13.97 6.22
N SER A 377 -16.64 -13.43 7.40
CA SER A 377 -15.34 -12.77 7.59
C SER A 377 -14.23 -13.78 7.87
N SER A 378 -13.03 -13.48 7.40
CA SER A 378 -11.81 -14.23 7.65
C SER A 378 -10.89 -13.53 8.67
N ILE A 379 -9.81 -14.20 9.08
CA ILE A 379 -8.75 -13.57 9.88
C ILE A 379 -8.07 -12.44 9.09
N GLN A 380 -7.89 -12.59 7.77
CA GLN A 380 -7.38 -11.53 6.89
C GLN A 380 -8.23 -10.26 6.96
N ASP A 381 -9.57 -10.40 6.98
CA ASP A 381 -10.47 -9.24 7.09
C ASP A 381 -10.29 -8.51 8.42
N LEU A 382 -10.03 -9.24 9.51
CA LEU A 382 -9.71 -8.64 10.81
C LEU A 382 -8.36 -7.89 10.76
N GLU A 383 -7.33 -8.52 10.20
CA GLU A 383 -6.00 -7.92 10.06
C GLU A 383 -6.05 -6.64 9.23
N ASP A 384 -6.72 -6.69 8.07
CA ASP A 384 -6.92 -5.50 7.22
C ASP A 384 -7.77 -4.44 7.93
N PHE A 385 -8.84 -4.80 8.62
CA PHE A 385 -9.65 -3.86 9.39
C PHE A 385 -8.84 -3.14 10.46
N ILE A 386 -8.00 -3.86 11.21
CA ILE A 386 -7.15 -3.26 12.25
C ILE A 386 -6.14 -2.31 11.60
N VAL A 387 -5.50 -2.69 10.51
CA VAL A 387 -4.53 -1.84 9.80
C VAL A 387 -5.24 -0.63 9.21
N SER A 388 -6.22 -0.85 8.34
CA SER A 388 -6.81 0.19 7.50
C SER A 388 -7.69 1.16 8.27
N ASN A 389 -8.47 0.67 9.25
CA ASN A 389 -9.43 1.49 9.99
C ASN A 389 -8.92 1.99 11.34
N ASN A 390 -7.81 1.45 11.86
CA ASN A 390 -7.24 1.87 13.13
C ASN A 390 -5.83 2.41 12.99
N LEU A 391 -4.88 1.56 12.55
CA LEU A 391 -3.47 1.89 12.65
C LEU A 391 -3.07 3.03 11.72
N LEU A 392 -3.57 3.04 10.48
CA LEU A 392 -3.27 4.11 9.55
C LEU A 392 -3.88 5.46 10.00
N PRO A 393 -5.17 5.58 10.34
CA PRO A 393 -5.74 6.84 10.80
C PRO A 393 -5.16 7.32 12.13
N ILE A 394 -5.07 6.47 13.15
CA ILE A 394 -4.56 6.86 14.47
C ILE A 394 -3.08 7.26 14.38
N GLY A 395 -2.27 6.50 13.65
CA GLY A 395 -0.87 6.83 13.46
C GLY A 395 -0.67 8.13 12.70
N SER A 396 -1.46 8.38 11.66
CA SER A 396 -1.47 9.66 10.94
C SER A 396 -1.84 10.83 11.85
N LEU A 397 -2.83 10.63 12.74
CA LEU A 397 -3.20 11.61 13.76
C LEU A 397 -2.04 11.88 14.73
N ILE A 398 -1.31 10.85 15.14
CA ILE A 398 -0.13 10.98 15.99
C ILE A 398 0.96 11.82 15.30
N TYR A 399 1.27 11.57 14.03
CA TYR A 399 2.24 12.40 13.28
C TYR A 399 1.79 13.85 13.15
N LEU A 400 0.49 14.09 12.85
CA LEU A 400 -0.07 15.44 12.79
C LEU A 400 0.09 16.18 14.13
N LEU A 401 -0.35 15.57 15.21
CA LEU A 401 -0.26 16.18 16.54
C LEU A 401 1.19 16.35 17.01
N PHE A 402 2.06 15.40 16.72
CA PHE A 402 3.47 15.49 17.06
C PHE A 402 4.18 16.62 16.35
N CYS A 403 3.93 16.81 15.05
CA CYS A 403 4.57 17.85 14.25
C CYS A 403 3.97 19.25 14.46
N THR A 404 2.73 19.36 14.97
CA THR A 404 2.02 20.65 15.05
C THR A 404 1.81 21.16 16.47
N SER A 405 1.69 20.25 17.46
CA SER A 405 1.40 20.60 18.84
C SER A 405 2.64 21.14 19.58
N ARG A 406 2.40 22.07 20.50
CA ARG A 406 3.41 22.55 21.46
C ARG A 406 3.95 21.47 22.42
N TYR A 407 3.19 20.40 22.60
CA TYR A 407 3.57 19.24 23.43
C TYR A 407 4.31 18.16 22.64
N GLY A 408 4.45 18.31 21.32
CA GLY A 408 5.21 17.45 20.43
C GLY A 408 6.50 18.13 19.95
N TRP A 409 7.02 17.68 18.83
CA TRP A 409 8.19 18.28 18.17
C TRP A 409 7.93 19.75 17.80
N GLY A 410 6.70 20.07 17.42
CA GLY A 410 6.19 21.41 17.19
C GLY A 410 6.38 21.93 15.78
N TRP A 411 5.49 22.87 15.41
CA TRP A 411 5.38 23.40 14.06
C TRP A 411 6.67 24.00 13.51
N ASP A 412 7.35 24.85 14.29
CA ASP A 412 8.51 25.62 13.81
C ASP A 412 9.69 24.69 13.47
N LYS A 413 9.91 23.66 14.31
CA LYS A 413 10.95 22.65 14.08
C LYS A 413 10.59 21.78 12.87
N PHE A 414 9.34 21.34 12.77
CA PHE A 414 8.83 20.60 11.62
C PHE A 414 9.01 21.40 10.32
N GLN A 415 8.52 22.64 10.27
CA GLN A 415 8.57 23.47 9.06
C GLN A 415 10.02 23.76 8.65
N LYS A 416 10.90 24.05 9.61
CA LYS A 416 12.32 24.22 9.35
C LYS A 416 12.95 23.00 8.72
N GLU A 417 12.62 21.82 9.24
CA GLU A 417 13.11 20.55 8.69
C GLU A 417 12.52 20.27 7.31
N ALA A 418 11.20 20.37 7.14
CA ALA A 418 10.53 20.13 5.87
C ALA A 418 11.05 21.03 4.74
N ASN A 419 11.38 22.28 5.06
CA ASN A 419 11.84 23.31 4.13
C ASN A 419 13.36 23.39 3.97
N ALA A 420 14.12 22.52 4.65
CA ALA A 420 15.57 22.46 4.48
C ALA A 420 15.90 21.97 3.07
N GLY A 421 16.82 22.68 2.40
CA GLY A 421 17.25 22.41 1.02
C GLY A 421 16.50 23.20 -0.04
N THR A 422 16.69 22.80 -1.30
CA THR A 422 16.12 23.46 -2.48
C THR A 422 14.89 22.72 -2.99
N GLY A 423 13.84 23.44 -3.39
CA GLY A 423 12.61 22.88 -3.97
C GLY A 423 11.33 23.47 -3.43
N ILE A 424 10.21 22.76 -3.58
CA ILE A 424 8.88 23.20 -3.13
C ILE A 424 8.86 23.20 -1.60
N LYS A 425 8.58 24.36 -1.02
CA LYS A 425 8.49 24.53 0.43
C LYS A 425 7.11 24.16 0.95
N PHE A 426 7.07 23.62 2.17
CA PHE A 426 5.82 23.43 2.89
C PHE A 426 5.26 24.80 3.29
N PRO A 427 4.01 25.14 2.88
CA PRO A 427 3.52 26.52 3.01
C PRO A 427 3.17 26.85 4.47
N GLY A 428 3.59 28.01 4.94
CA GLY A 428 3.31 28.47 6.32
C GLY A 428 1.82 28.66 6.62
N TRP A 429 1.02 29.05 5.61
CA TRP A 429 -0.42 29.21 5.77
C TRP A 429 -1.17 27.89 6.08
N ALA A 430 -0.57 26.74 5.70
CA ALA A 430 -1.16 25.45 5.99
C ALA A 430 -1.17 25.09 7.48
N ARG A 431 -0.47 25.86 8.34
CA ARG A 431 -0.40 25.59 9.79
C ARG A 431 -1.78 25.39 10.42
N PHE A 432 -2.71 26.30 10.18
CA PHE A 432 -4.07 26.18 10.74
C PHE A 432 -4.76 24.92 10.26
N TYR A 433 -4.69 24.63 8.97
CA TYR A 433 -5.29 23.45 8.35
C TYR A 433 -4.75 22.15 8.97
N VAL A 434 -3.43 21.96 8.99
CA VAL A 434 -2.82 20.70 9.46
C VAL A 434 -2.83 20.55 10.99
N SER A 435 -2.99 21.66 11.73
CA SER A 435 -3.05 21.63 13.21
C SER A 435 -4.44 21.36 13.76
N TYR A 436 -5.49 21.76 13.04
CA TYR A 436 -6.86 21.72 13.56
C TYR A 436 -7.83 20.98 12.62
N ILE A 437 -7.87 21.35 11.33
CA ILE A 437 -8.87 20.81 10.39
C ILE A 437 -8.53 19.37 10.04
N LEU A 438 -7.29 19.11 9.61
CA LEU A 438 -6.86 17.80 9.17
C LEU A 438 -6.96 16.73 10.28
N PRO A 439 -6.56 16.99 11.54
CA PRO A 439 -6.80 16.04 12.64
C PRO A 439 -8.27 15.68 12.86
N LEU A 440 -9.19 16.67 12.73
CA LEU A 440 -10.63 16.42 12.84
C LEU A 440 -11.15 15.55 11.69
N ILE A 441 -10.67 15.78 10.46
CA ILE A 441 -11.01 14.93 9.31
C ILE A 441 -10.53 13.50 9.54
N VAL A 442 -9.29 13.32 10.01
CA VAL A 442 -8.74 11.97 10.29
C VAL A 442 -9.55 11.26 11.38
N LEU A 443 -9.91 11.98 12.44
CA LEU A 443 -10.75 11.44 13.51
C LEU A 443 -12.15 11.07 12.98
N PHE A 444 -12.72 11.88 12.10
CA PHE A 444 -14.00 11.58 11.45
C PHE A 444 -13.91 10.30 10.62
N ILE A 445 -12.84 10.13 9.82
CA ILE A 445 -12.61 8.90 9.03
C ILE A 445 -12.53 7.68 9.94
N PHE A 446 -11.79 7.80 11.04
CA PHE A 446 -11.67 6.72 12.03
C PHE A 446 -13.03 6.31 12.61
N VAL A 447 -13.82 7.28 13.09
CA VAL A 447 -15.15 7.02 13.67
C VAL A 447 -16.10 6.42 12.62
N GLN A 448 -16.12 7.00 11.42
CA GLN A 448 -16.98 6.52 10.33
C GLN A 448 -16.63 5.10 9.88
N GLY A 449 -15.36 4.70 9.93
CA GLY A 449 -14.93 3.32 9.64
C GLY A 449 -15.57 2.30 10.57
N TYR A 450 -15.72 2.65 11.84
CA TYR A 450 -16.44 1.81 12.81
C TYR A 450 -17.94 1.85 12.60
N TRP A 451 -18.50 3.04 12.35
CA TRP A 451 -19.94 3.21 12.12
C TRP A 451 -20.41 2.34 10.95
N SER A 452 -19.74 2.45 9.80
CA SER A 452 -20.10 1.69 8.60
C SER A 452 -19.89 0.18 8.73
N LYS A 453 -19.02 -0.28 9.63
CA LYS A 453 -18.74 -1.71 9.81
C LYS A 453 -19.68 -2.38 10.80
N PHE A 454 -20.11 -1.68 11.85
CA PHE A 454 -20.81 -2.30 12.99
C PHE A 454 -22.23 -1.74 13.25
N ILE A 455 -22.60 -0.60 12.68
CA ILE A 455 -23.87 0.07 12.98
C ILE A 455 -24.68 0.31 11.69
N GLY A 456 -24.03 0.69 10.59
CA GLY A 456 -24.62 0.94 9.27
C GLY A 456 -24.46 -0.24 8.38
#